data_2d1542e85c4e271d6402c6a1a0121f1f
#
_entry.id   2d1542e85c4e271d6402c6a1a0121f1f
#
_cell.length_a   1.000
_cell.length_b   1.000
_cell.length_c   1.000
_cell.angle_alpha   90.00
_cell.angle_beta   90.00
_cell.angle_gamma   90.00
#
_symmetry.space_group_name_H-M   'P 1'
#
loop_
_entity.id
_entity.type
_entity.pdbx_description
1 polymer ?
#
loop_
_entity_poly.entity_id
_entity_poly.type
_entity_poly.pdbx_seq_one_letter_code
_entity_poly.pdbx_strand_id
1 'polypeptide(L)'
;VKTDGDMAILPLALRKNQGFHEATKWYFRGWKPLPFQWAWHQLDTLNTTLIGGIAVGKTAVVTASNTMDCLTIPHFRALNTSVTAKQAELPFQMLMAWIEGNPKLEHLVHDVVLRPYPIVEFKNYSVYEFRTVGLDARFIRGFEYDRINFDEAGLDLLGAVIKVLRGRCRGTRPDGTTRMARLDVTSSPTAALWMKERFLKGIEGEREADLEQYRSLQVSTYMNTHLTKRQIRAMESEYSADMIDVELGANFPDFGMGMFPIGHVESCTDQSLYDAAYIALNPEEGKVLPGYSLDEDPRHGVTLFEMPVEPGRTYISAGDPGTDGYPKRNAPVVMVADVTNRPFKKLVYCWWGSGRGSFNPFLKSYRYVTDKYTPILRGIDASGTQKYVDEIAFENAGIDTDRLNFSSDKVGMLNNLSMDVSSHLWKWPPISGLIKQMSTYSLDLDDKSLPQDLVMGLAEISYLARMLPGTDIQTQGIAKANFRNRNLRTTHAPRRY
;
A
#
# COMPACT_ATOMS: atom_id res chain seq x y z
N VAL A 1 44.26 17.90 -10.69
CA VAL A 1 44.26 16.43 -10.90
C VAL A 1 44.73 15.85 -9.56
N LYS A 2 43.77 15.41 -8.73
CA LYS A 2 44.08 14.66 -7.51
C LYS A 2 44.37 13.22 -7.92
N THR A 3 45.48 12.72 -7.47
CA THR A 3 45.95 11.38 -7.73
C THR A 3 45.04 10.32 -7.09
N ASP A 4 44.83 9.19 -7.76
CA ASP A 4 43.96 8.05 -7.42
C ASP A 4 44.23 7.35 -6.05
N GLY A 5 45.01 7.98 -5.17
CA GLY A 5 45.42 7.42 -3.88
C GLY A 5 44.45 7.60 -2.70
N ASP A 6 43.43 8.44 -2.82
CA ASP A 6 42.56 8.82 -1.69
C ASP A 6 41.14 8.21 -1.75
N MET A 7 40.87 7.27 -2.63
CA MET A 7 39.60 6.55 -2.58
C MET A 7 39.61 5.54 -1.44
N ALA A 8 38.90 5.84 -0.38
CA ALA A 8 38.67 4.90 0.72
C ALA A 8 37.76 3.74 0.24
N ILE A 9 38.37 2.79 -0.46
CA ILE A 9 37.71 1.54 -0.91
C ILE A 9 37.99 0.48 0.13
N LEU A 10 36.93 -0.10 0.69
CA LEU A 10 37.07 -1.33 1.45
C LEU A 10 37.55 -2.47 0.54
N PRO A 11 38.59 -3.22 0.95
CA PRO A 11 39.14 -4.29 0.10
C PRO A 11 38.04 -5.32 -0.27
N LEU A 12 38.05 -5.74 -1.53
CA LEU A 12 37.13 -6.77 -2.07
C LEU A 12 37.15 -8.09 -1.26
N ALA A 13 38.25 -8.37 -0.55
CA ALA A 13 38.38 -9.50 0.38
C ALA A 13 37.36 -9.49 1.51
N LEU A 14 36.78 -8.33 1.83
CA LEU A 14 35.69 -8.20 2.83
C LEU A 14 34.32 -8.64 2.30
N ARG A 15 34.19 -8.99 1.02
CA ARG A 15 32.92 -9.41 0.42
C ARG A 15 32.50 -10.85 0.72
N LYS A 16 33.44 -11.75 1.03
CA LYS A 16 33.14 -13.17 1.27
C LYS A 16 33.23 -13.50 2.75
N ASN A 17 32.20 -14.10 3.30
CA ASN A 17 32.02 -14.72 4.62
C ASN A 17 32.71 -14.07 5.84
N GLN A 18 34.03 -14.02 5.89
CA GLN A 18 34.78 -13.36 6.96
C GLN A 18 34.65 -11.84 6.92
N GLY A 19 34.57 -11.27 5.72
CA GLY A 19 34.50 -9.83 5.53
C GLY A 19 33.24 -9.18 6.02
N PHE A 20 32.07 -9.81 5.81
CA PHE A 20 30.81 -9.26 6.35
C PHE A 20 30.81 -9.36 7.89
N HIS A 21 31.33 -10.44 8.45
CA HIS A 21 31.45 -10.57 9.91
C HIS A 21 32.35 -9.49 10.51
N GLU A 22 33.51 -9.27 9.95
CA GLU A 22 34.38 -8.19 10.39
C GLU A 22 33.77 -6.82 10.16
N ALA A 23 33.14 -6.59 9.00
CA ALA A 23 32.48 -5.34 8.69
C ALA A 23 31.31 -5.02 9.66
N THR A 24 30.53 -6.00 10.10
CA THR A 24 29.49 -5.77 11.10
C THR A 24 30.06 -5.30 12.43
N LYS A 25 31.19 -5.85 12.85
CA LYS A 25 31.88 -5.38 14.06
C LYS A 25 32.45 -3.96 13.91
N TRP A 26 32.94 -3.61 12.70
CA TRP A 26 33.64 -2.36 12.45
C TRP A 26 32.73 -1.21 12.09
N TYR A 27 31.66 -1.47 11.31
CA TYR A 27 30.80 -0.44 10.71
C TYR A 27 29.40 -0.38 11.28
N PHE A 28 28.83 -1.51 11.71
CA PHE A 28 27.46 -1.56 12.23
C PHE A 28 27.46 -1.84 13.73
N ARG A 29 28.05 -0.92 14.51
CA ARG A 29 28.19 -1.07 15.96
C ARG A 29 26.86 -1.34 16.65
N GLY A 30 26.85 -2.38 17.51
CA GLY A 30 25.67 -2.78 18.28
C GLY A 30 24.72 -3.71 17.53
N TRP A 31 24.84 -3.86 16.21
CA TRP A 31 24.06 -4.82 15.46
C TRP A 31 24.73 -6.21 15.51
N LYS A 32 23.93 -7.20 15.89
CA LYS A 32 24.34 -8.60 15.95
C LYS A 32 23.48 -9.40 14.95
N PRO A 33 23.99 -9.71 13.75
CA PRO A 33 23.24 -10.42 12.74
C PRO A 33 22.77 -11.81 13.21
N LEU A 34 21.53 -12.14 12.88
CA LEU A 34 20.97 -13.47 13.03
C LEU A 34 21.47 -14.41 11.92
N PRO A 35 21.40 -15.74 12.09
CA PRO A 35 21.91 -16.70 11.09
C PRO A 35 21.33 -16.47 9.67
N PHE A 36 20.05 -16.18 9.52
CA PHE A 36 19.44 -15.93 8.21
C PHE A 36 19.97 -14.64 7.57
N GLN A 37 20.37 -13.65 8.36
CA GLN A 37 20.92 -12.40 7.86
C GLN A 37 22.31 -12.62 7.24
N TRP A 38 23.07 -13.55 7.79
CA TRP A 38 24.30 -14.03 7.18
C TRP A 38 24.02 -14.74 5.85
N ALA A 39 23.05 -15.64 5.82
CA ALA A 39 22.65 -16.35 4.62
C ALA A 39 22.19 -15.37 3.52
N TRP A 40 21.36 -14.38 3.87
CA TRP A 40 20.90 -13.34 2.96
C TRP A 40 22.03 -12.58 2.29
N HIS A 41 23.03 -12.20 3.06
CA HIS A 41 24.16 -11.43 2.54
C HIS A 41 25.00 -12.22 1.52
N GLN A 42 25.01 -13.54 1.63
CA GLN A 42 25.74 -14.45 0.76
C GLN A 42 25.01 -14.78 -0.55
N LEU A 43 23.73 -14.45 -0.66
CA LEU A 43 22.96 -14.74 -1.87
C LEU A 43 23.53 -13.95 -3.05
N ASP A 44 23.85 -14.66 -4.13
CA ASP A 44 24.38 -14.11 -5.38
C ASP A 44 23.44 -14.46 -6.53
N THR A 45 22.27 -13.83 -6.57
CA THR A 45 21.24 -14.03 -7.59
C THR A 45 20.60 -12.72 -8.00
N LEU A 46 20.00 -12.70 -9.20
CA LEU A 46 19.34 -11.50 -9.74
C LEU A 46 18.10 -11.08 -8.93
N ASN A 47 17.43 -12.05 -8.34
CA ASN A 47 16.17 -11.85 -7.65
C ASN A 47 16.18 -12.59 -6.31
N THR A 48 15.99 -11.85 -5.24
CA THR A 48 15.88 -12.44 -3.91
C THR A 48 14.57 -12.07 -3.25
N THR A 49 14.05 -12.97 -2.42
CA THR A 49 12.82 -12.73 -1.67
C THR A 49 13.03 -13.17 -0.22
N LEU A 50 12.76 -12.25 0.72
CA LEU A 50 12.78 -12.51 2.15
C LEU A 50 11.38 -12.33 2.71
N ILE A 51 10.73 -13.43 3.04
CA ILE A 51 9.47 -13.43 3.77
C ILE A 51 9.78 -13.64 5.24
N GLY A 52 9.34 -12.73 6.07
CA GLY A 52 9.68 -12.80 7.49
C GLY A 52 8.60 -12.24 8.39
N GLY A 53 8.47 -12.86 9.57
CA GLY A 53 7.57 -12.40 10.60
C GLY A 53 7.92 -11.01 11.14
N ILE A 54 7.05 -10.46 11.96
CA ILE A 54 7.25 -9.17 12.62
C ILE A 54 8.53 -9.20 13.46
N ALA A 55 9.25 -8.07 13.48
CA ALA A 55 10.45 -7.87 14.30
C ALA A 55 11.59 -8.87 14.04
N VAL A 56 11.61 -9.59 12.93
CA VAL A 56 12.70 -10.52 12.61
C VAL A 56 13.96 -9.82 12.10
N GLY A 57 13.88 -8.54 11.70
CA GLY A 57 15.02 -7.75 11.26
C GLY A 57 15.26 -7.78 9.75
N LYS A 58 14.19 -7.87 8.95
CA LYS A 58 14.21 -7.75 7.47
C LYS A 58 14.91 -6.47 7.02
N THR A 59 14.43 -5.34 7.49
CA THR A 59 14.95 -4.01 7.13
C THR A 59 16.42 -3.86 7.51
N ALA A 60 16.85 -4.39 8.66
CA ALA A 60 18.24 -4.30 9.13
C ALA A 60 19.21 -5.02 8.18
N VAL A 61 18.89 -6.24 7.76
CA VAL A 61 19.78 -7.00 6.89
C VAL A 61 19.94 -6.38 5.52
N VAL A 62 18.84 -5.84 4.96
CA VAL A 62 18.88 -5.21 3.65
C VAL A 62 19.66 -3.89 3.70
N THR A 63 19.42 -3.08 4.73
CA THR A 63 20.16 -1.82 4.92
C THR A 63 21.65 -2.08 5.06
N ALA A 64 22.06 -3.06 5.88
CA ALA A 64 23.46 -3.42 6.04
C ALA A 64 24.06 -3.96 4.73
N SER A 65 23.35 -4.84 4.01
CA SER A 65 23.84 -5.42 2.75
C SER A 65 24.03 -4.35 1.67
N ASN A 66 23.06 -3.45 1.50
CA ASN A 66 23.15 -2.36 0.52
C ASN A 66 24.28 -1.38 0.89
N THR A 67 24.42 -1.06 2.18
CA THR A 67 25.52 -0.21 2.66
C THR A 67 26.88 -0.86 2.37
N MET A 68 27.02 -2.17 2.61
CA MET A 68 28.26 -2.89 2.30
C MET A 68 28.58 -2.87 0.81
N ASP A 69 27.59 -3.04 -0.05
CA ASP A 69 27.82 -2.94 -1.50
C ASP A 69 28.24 -1.52 -1.89
N CYS A 70 27.63 -0.48 -1.32
CA CYS A 70 28.06 0.91 -1.52
C CYS A 70 29.48 1.18 -1.03
N LEU A 71 29.91 0.56 0.07
CA LEU A 71 31.26 0.77 0.64
C LEU A 71 32.34 -0.01 -0.15
N THR A 72 31.98 -1.16 -0.75
CA THR A 72 32.95 -2.06 -1.38
C THR A 72 33.03 -1.93 -2.90
N ILE A 73 32.02 -1.36 -3.55
CA ILE A 73 31.95 -1.23 -4.99
C ILE A 73 31.88 0.23 -5.37
N PRO A 74 32.90 0.80 -6.01
CA PRO A 74 32.87 2.20 -6.46
C PRO A 74 31.72 2.44 -7.45
N HIS A 75 31.11 3.63 -7.37
CA HIS A 75 30.00 4.05 -8.21
C HIS A 75 28.77 3.12 -8.14
N PHE A 76 28.57 2.46 -7.01
CA PHE A 76 27.41 1.60 -6.79
C PHE A 76 26.16 2.44 -6.49
N ARG A 77 25.04 2.09 -7.11
CA ARG A 77 23.78 2.77 -6.88
C ARG A 77 22.78 1.81 -6.26
N ALA A 78 22.50 2.03 -4.98
CA ALA A 78 21.47 1.29 -4.25
C ALA A 78 20.21 2.13 -4.09
N LEU A 79 19.05 1.48 -4.15
CA LEU A 79 17.76 2.05 -3.81
C LEU A 79 17.09 1.19 -2.75
N ASN A 80 16.66 1.82 -1.65
CA ASN A 80 15.63 1.24 -0.80
C ASN A 80 14.31 1.95 -1.07
N THR A 81 13.28 1.16 -1.30
CA THR A 81 11.96 1.71 -1.62
C THR A 81 10.84 0.93 -0.96
N SER A 82 9.73 1.61 -0.76
CA SER A 82 8.47 1.04 -0.31
C SER A 82 7.30 1.80 -0.94
N VAL A 83 6.10 1.26 -0.80
CA VAL A 83 4.87 1.92 -1.26
C VAL A 83 4.61 3.21 -0.50
N THR A 84 4.97 3.28 0.79
CA THR A 84 4.78 4.49 1.62
C THR A 84 6.11 5.20 1.92
N ALA A 85 6.06 6.52 2.06
CA ALA A 85 7.24 7.32 2.38
C ALA A 85 7.81 6.98 3.76
N LYS A 86 6.95 6.79 4.76
CA LYS A 86 7.37 6.46 6.13
C LYS A 86 8.15 5.14 6.20
N GLN A 87 7.70 4.12 5.48
CA GLN A 87 8.43 2.84 5.43
C GLN A 87 9.73 2.94 4.66
N ALA A 88 9.76 3.70 3.56
CA ALA A 88 10.98 3.93 2.79
C ALA A 88 12.06 4.70 3.60
N GLU A 89 11.66 5.48 4.60
CA GLU A 89 12.55 6.27 5.46
C GLU A 89 13.18 5.45 6.61
N LEU A 90 12.55 4.37 7.06
CA LEU A 90 13.07 3.56 8.18
C LEU A 90 14.49 3.04 7.97
N PRO A 91 14.87 2.49 6.80
CA PRO A 91 16.25 2.08 6.52
C PRO A 91 17.23 3.24 6.55
N PHE A 92 16.83 4.44 6.12
CA PHE A 92 17.65 5.64 6.21
C PHE A 92 17.93 6.02 7.66
N GLN A 93 16.92 6.06 8.52
CA GLN A 93 17.09 6.35 9.95
C GLN A 93 18.03 5.34 10.62
N MET A 94 17.91 4.06 10.25
CA MET A 94 18.80 3.02 10.74
C MET A 94 20.25 3.22 10.29
N LEU A 95 20.46 3.54 9.01
CA LEU A 95 21.80 3.83 8.49
C LEU A 95 22.42 5.05 9.17
N MET A 96 21.64 6.12 9.36
CA MET A 96 22.10 7.32 10.08
C MET A 96 22.52 7.00 11.51
N ALA A 97 21.77 6.19 12.23
CA ALA A 97 22.15 5.75 13.57
C ALA A 97 23.50 4.98 13.60
N TRP A 98 23.79 4.19 12.56
CA TRP A 98 25.10 3.53 12.44
C TRP A 98 26.22 4.51 12.06
N ILE A 99 25.96 5.47 11.18
CA ILE A 99 26.93 6.50 10.77
C ILE A 99 27.30 7.36 11.99
N GLU A 100 26.31 7.96 12.65
CA GLU A 100 26.50 8.82 13.83
C GLU A 100 27.15 8.09 15.00
N GLY A 101 26.86 6.81 15.17
CA GLY A 101 27.44 5.98 16.21
C GLY A 101 28.85 5.47 15.92
N ASN A 102 29.42 5.71 14.73
CA ASN A 102 30.70 5.14 14.32
C ASN A 102 31.56 6.06 13.44
N PRO A 103 32.60 6.72 13.99
CA PRO A 103 33.48 7.59 13.24
C PRO A 103 34.17 6.95 12.02
N LYS A 104 34.35 5.63 12.01
CA LYS A 104 34.96 4.94 10.87
C LYS A 104 33.96 4.86 9.68
N LEU A 105 32.68 4.65 9.95
CA LEU A 105 31.64 4.66 8.92
C LEU A 105 31.39 6.10 8.46
N GLU A 106 31.28 7.03 9.40
CA GLU A 106 31.13 8.47 9.12
C GLU A 106 32.24 8.99 8.21
N HIS A 107 33.48 8.58 8.44
CA HIS A 107 34.60 8.97 7.59
C HIS A 107 34.47 8.52 6.13
N LEU A 108 33.70 7.47 5.83
CA LEU A 108 33.49 6.98 4.48
C LEU A 108 32.32 7.67 3.76
N VAL A 109 31.50 8.43 4.49
CA VAL A 109 30.42 9.23 3.93
C VAL A 109 30.98 10.53 3.35
N HIS A 110 30.50 10.89 2.17
CA HIS A 110 30.82 12.15 1.50
C HIS A 110 29.79 13.22 1.86
N ASP A 111 28.51 12.92 1.67
CA ASP A 111 27.41 13.86 1.96
C ASP A 111 26.13 13.11 2.31
N VAL A 112 25.20 13.80 2.97
CA VAL A 112 23.84 13.32 3.28
C VAL A 112 22.83 14.38 2.86
N VAL A 113 22.06 14.07 1.84
CA VAL A 113 21.00 14.92 1.31
C VAL A 113 19.66 14.46 1.85
N LEU A 114 18.82 15.38 2.36
CA LEU A 114 17.52 15.03 2.96
C LEU A 114 16.32 15.31 2.04
N ARG A 115 16.48 16.19 1.05
CA ARG A 115 15.39 16.62 0.17
C ARG A 115 15.79 16.55 -1.30
N PRO A 116 14.87 16.12 -2.19
CA PRO A 116 13.43 15.81 -1.99
C PRO A 116 13.19 14.46 -1.30
N TYR A 117 14.17 13.60 -1.19
CA TYR A 117 14.19 12.33 -0.46
C TYR A 117 15.60 12.06 0.08
N PRO A 118 15.76 11.23 1.12
CA PRO A 118 17.06 10.95 1.69
C PRO A 118 18.00 10.24 0.73
N ILE A 119 19.25 10.70 0.69
CA ILE A 119 20.36 10.11 -0.08
C ILE A 119 21.61 10.14 0.79
N VAL A 120 22.36 9.05 0.82
CA VAL A 120 23.70 8.97 1.40
C VAL A 120 24.70 8.76 0.29
N GLU A 121 25.62 9.70 0.14
CA GLU A 121 26.71 9.64 -0.82
C GLU A 121 28.02 9.22 -0.11
N PHE A 122 28.71 8.25 -0.69
CA PHE A 122 29.99 7.75 -0.15
C PHE A 122 31.19 8.29 -0.92
N LYS A 123 32.35 8.35 -0.28
CA LYS A 123 33.58 8.90 -0.87
C LYS A 123 34.09 8.16 -2.11
N ASN A 124 33.65 6.92 -2.31
CA ASN A 124 33.93 6.12 -3.53
C ASN A 124 32.89 6.36 -4.64
N TYR A 125 32.13 7.45 -4.57
CA TYR A 125 31.06 7.84 -5.52
C TYR A 125 29.88 6.89 -5.57
N SER A 126 29.71 6.03 -4.58
CA SER A 126 28.50 5.21 -4.45
C SER A 126 27.38 6.01 -3.80
N VAL A 127 26.14 5.66 -4.13
CA VAL A 127 24.95 6.38 -3.69
C VAL A 127 23.92 5.39 -3.18
N TYR A 128 23.37 5.65 -1.99
CA TYR A 128 22.24 4.90 -1.45
C TYR A 128 21.05 5.84 -1.29
N GLU A 129 20.01 5.60 -2.09
CA GLU A 129 18.79 6.40 -2.13
C GLU A 129 17.67 5.71 -1.33
N PHE A 130 16.84 6.53 -0.65
CA PHE A 130 15.70 6.09 0.15
C PHE A 130 14.46 6.86 -0.30
N ARG A 131 13.58 6.22 -1.06
CA ARG A 131 12.45 6.94 -1.64
C ARG A 131 11.22 6.05 -1.83
N THR A 132 10.06 6.63 -1.68
CA THR A 132 8.81 5.95 -2.01
C THR A 132 8.63 5.83 -3.51
N VAL A 133 8.04 4.74 -3.94
CA VAL A 133 7.64 4.53 -5.34
C VAL A 133 6.16 4.81 -5.58
N GLY A 134 5.37 4.91 -4.51
CA GLY A 134 3.92 4.95 -4.63
C GLY A 134 3.36 3.64 -5.21
N LEU A 135 2.13 3.69 -5.71
CA LEU A 135 1.42 2.49 -6.20
C LEU A 135 1.69 2.16 -7.68
N ASP A 136 2.35 3.05 -8.43
CA ASP A 136 2.60 2.89 -9.88
C ASP A 136 4.06 3.10 -10.28
N ALA A 137 4.92 3.32 -9.31
CA ALA A 137 6.36 3.52 -9.49
C ALA A 137 6.73 4.59 -10.54
N ARG A 138 5.89 5.62 -10.76
CA ARG A 138 6.14 6.66 -11.78
C ARG A 138 7.42 7.43 -11.51
N PHE A 139 7.75 7.65 -10.23
CA PHE A 139 8.84 8.54 -9.83
C PHE A 139 10.24 7.97 -10.02
N ILE A 140 10.38 6.67 -10.24
CA ILE A 140 11.67 6.03 -10.49
C ILE A 140 11.90 5.73 -11.98
N ARG A 141 10.94 6.06 -12.85
CA ARG A 141 11.13 5.93 -14.30
C ARG A 141 12.21 6.91 -14.75
N GLY A 142 13.24 6.40 -15.41
CA GLY A 142 14.41 7.19 -15.86
C GLY A 142 15.66 7.01 -15.00
N PHE A 143 15.57 6.39 -13.83
CA PHE A 143 16.73 6.04 -13.00
C PHE A 143 17.14 4.58 -13.21
N GLU A 144 18.41 4.28 -12.96
CA GLU A 144 18.95 2.92 -13.01
C GLU A 144 19.76 2.65 -11.76
N TYR A 145 19.66 1.40 -11.27
CA TYR A 145 20.27 0.98 -10.01
C TYR A 145 21.00 -0.36 -10.19
N ASP A 146 22.10 -0.52 -9.45
CA ASP A 146 22.79 -1.81 -9.30
C ASP A 146 22.03 -2.75 -8.35
N ARG A 147 21.38 -2.17 -7.33
CA ARG A 147 20.58 -2.94 -6.39
C ARG A 147 19.35 -2.15 -5.94
N ILE A 148 18.21 -2.80 -5.99
CA ILE A 148 16.94 -2.25 -5.48
C ILE A 148 16.44 -3.18 -4.40
N ASN A 149 16.08 -2.64 -3.23
CA ASN A 149 15.24 -3.33 -2.26
C ASN A 149 13.84 -2.73 -2.27
N PHE A 150 12.84 -3.59 -2.42
CA PHE A 150 11.43 -3.25 -2.26
C PHE A 150 10.95 -3.81 -0.92
N ASP A 151 10.89 -2.92 0.07
CA ASP A 151 10.50 -3.26 1.45
C ASP A 151 8.99 -3.17 1.62
N GLU A 152 8.43 -4.07 2.44
CA GLU A 152 6.99 -4.30 2.61
C GLU A 152 6.26 -4.42 1.26
N ALA A 153 6.85 -5.21 0.38
CA ALA A 153 6.41 -5.38 -1.00
C ALA A 153 5.02 -6.01 -1.14
N GLY A 154 4.56 -6.73 -0.12
CA GLY A 154 3.22 -7.29 -0.05
C GLY A 154 2.09 -6.26 -0.09
N LEU A 155 2.38 -4.98 0.09
CA LEU A 155 1.44 -3.87 -0.12
C LEU A 155 1.16 -3.60 -1.61
N ASP A 156 2.02 -4.05 -2.54
CA ASP A 156 1.78 -4.07 -3.99
C ASP A 156 1.03 -5.35 -4.36
N LEU A 157 -0.24 -5.43 -4.05
CA LEU A 157 -1.04 -6.65 -4.19
C LEU A 157 -1.07 -7.22 -5.61
N LEU A 158 -0.98 -6.38 -6.63
CA LEU A 158 -1.07 -6.76 -8.05
C LEU A 158 0.28 -6.91 -8.74
N GLY A 159 1.38 -6.64 -8.06
CA GLY A 159 2.70 -6.70 -8.66
C GLY A 159 2.94 -5.67 -9.78
N ALA A 160 2.25 -4.53 -9.72
CA ALA A 160 2.45 -3.46 -10.69
C ALA A 160 3.78 -2.74 -10.48
N VAL A 161 4.15 -2.48 -9.24
CA VAL A 161 5.37 -1.81 -8.83
C VAL A 161 6.59 -2.69 -9.12
N ILE A 162 6.57 -3.96 -8.73
CA ILE A 162 7.71 -4.87 -8.91
C ILE A 162 8.14 -5.01 -10.37
N LYS A 163 7.21 -4.99 -11.32
CA LYS A 163 7.50 -5.03 -12.76
C LYS A 163 8.30 -3.82 -13.22
N VAL A 164 7.95 -2.63 -12.73
CA VAL A 164 8.68 -1.38 -13.03
C VAL A 164 10.06 -1.42 -12.39
N LEU A 165 10.17 -1.84 -11.12
CA LEU A 165 11.44 -1.94 -10.40
C LEU A 165 12.42 -2.88 -11.11
N ARG A 166 11.96 -4.05 -11.58
CA ARG A 166 12.82 -4.97 -12.35
C ARG A 166 13.40 -4.31 -13.60
N GLY A 167 12.61 -3.49 -14.30
CA GLY A 167 13.08 -2.73 -15.46
C GLY A 167 14.08 -1.63 -15.14
N ARG A 168 14.20 -1.20 -13.87
CA ARG A 168 15.16 -0.18 -13.41
C ARG A 168 16.41 -0.77 -12.77
N CYS A 169 16.40 -2.05 -12.45
CA CYS A 169 17.50 -2.77 -11.87
C CYS A 169 18.38 -3.34 -12.99
N ARG A 170 19.23 -2.51 -13.61
CA ARG A 170 20.01 -2.85 -14.81
C ARG A 170 21.51 -2.85 -14.60
N GLY A 171 22.01 -2.08 -13.63
CA GLY A 171 23.44 -1.98 -13.34
C GLY A 171 24.27 -1.39 -14.47
N THR A 172 23.67 -0.57 -15.35
CA THR A 172 24.39 0.07 -16.46
C THR A 172 25.21 1.25 -15.96
N ARG A 173 26.45 1.35 -16.41
CA ARG A 173 27.37 2.44 -16.07
C ARG A 173 27.49 3.45 -17.21
N PRO A 174 27.99 4.67 -16.91
CA PRO A 174 28.25 5.68 -17.93
C PRO A 174 29.24 5.24 -19.01
N ASP A 175 30.16 4.33 -18.68
CA ASP A 175 31.13 3.74 -19.62
C ASP A 175 30.58 2.63 -20.49
N GLY A 176 29.26 2.35 -20.37
CA GLY A 176 28.58 1.28 -21.12
C GLY A 176 28.77 -0.13 -20.55
N THR A 177 29.57 -0.30 -19.48
CA THR A 177 29.67 -1.60 -18.81
C THR A 177 28.43 -1.89 -17.99
N THR A 178 28.03 -3.16 -17.90
CA THR A 178 26.91 -3.62 -17.08
C THR A 178 27.41 -4.48 -15.93
N ARG A 179 26.76 -4.33 -14.78
CA ARG A 179 26.91 -5.24 -13.65
C ARG A 179 25.67 -6.11 -13.52
N MET A 180 25.82 -7.25 -12.88
CA MET A 180 24.66 -8.02 -12.44
C MET A 180 23.88 -7.22 -11.42
N ALA A 181 22.68 -6.77 -11.80
CA ALA A 181 21.83 -5.97 -10.96
C ALA A 181 20.86 -6.85 -10.17
N ARG A 182 20.72 -6.59 -8.87
CA ARG A 182 19.93 -7.40 -7.94
C ARG A 182 18.67 -6.68 -7.49
N LEU A 183 17.52 -7.37 -7.59
CA LEU A 183 16.25 -6.93 -7.05
C LEU A 183 15.86 -7.76 -5.84
N ASP A 184 15.92 -7.15 -4.68
CA ASP A 184 15.48 -7.70 -3.41
C ASP A 184 14.01 -7.36 -3.15
N VAL A 185 13.27 -8.32 -2.61
CA VAL A 185 11.91 -8.15 -2.11
C VAL A 185 11.87 -8.59 -0.66
N THR A 186 11.44 -7.71 0.22
CA THR A 186 11.27 -8.01 1.64
C THR A 186 9.85 -7.70 2.07
N SER A 187 9.21 -8.60 2.79
CA SER A 187 7.84 -8.40 3.29
C SER A 187 7.49 -9.37 4.41
N SER A 188 6.43 -9.05 5.15
CA SER A 188 5.62 -10.06 5.81
C SER A 188 4.80 -10.83 4.77
N PRO A 189 4.35 -12.07 5.05
CA PRO A 189 3.48 -12.78 4.13
C PRO A 189 2.17 -12.02 3.92
N THR A 190 1.71 -11.99 2.68
CA THR A 190 0.43 -11.36 2.33
C THR A 190 -0.30 -12.24 1.31
N ALA A 191 -1.54 -11.88 1.02
CA ALA A 191 -2.34 -12.49 -0.03
C ALA A 191 -1.89 -12.12 -1.47
N ALA A 192 -0.81 -11.37 -1.64
CA ALA A 192 -0.27 -11.02 -2.95
C ALA A 192 0.27 -12.27 -3.68
N LEU A 193 -0.49 -12.77 -4.65
CA LEU A 193 -0.17 -13.99 -5.37
C LEU A 193 1.19 -13.93 -6.04
N TRP A 194 1.50 -12.82 -6.72
CA TRP A 194 2.80 -12.62 -7.40
C TRP A 194 4.00 -12.77 -6.44
N MET A 195 3.83 -12.38 -5.17
CA MET A 195 4.89 -12.50 -4.17
C MET A 195 5.10 -13.94 -3.75
N LYS A 196 4.03 -14.71 -3.56
CA LYS A 196 4.10 -16.15 -3.30
C LYS A 196 4.70 -16.90 -4.49
N GLU A 197 4.28 -16.62 -5.72
CA GLU A 197 4.86 -17.19 -6.93
C GLU A 197 6.36 -16.88 -7.05
N ARG A 198 6.75 -15.62 -6.81
CA ARG A 198 8.16 -15.21 -6.79
C ARG A 198 8.96 -15.93 -5.70
N PHE A 199 8.37 -16.08 -4.51
CA PHE A 199 8.98 -16.80 -3.40
C PHE A 199 9.21 -18.28 -3.75
N LEU A 200 8.20 -18.95 -4.31
CA LEU A 200 8.28 -20.36 -4.70
C LEU A 200 9.37 -20.61 -5.77
N LYS A 201 9.59 -19.69 -6.69
CA LYS A 201 10.71 -19.79 -7.67
C LYS A 201 12.09 -19.84 -7.02
N GLY A 202 12.25 -19.29 -5.83
CA GLY A 202 13.53 -19.23 -5.12
C GLY A 202 13.73 -20.33 -4.07
N ILE A 203 12.79 -21.28 -3.94
CA ILE A 203 12.90 -22.43 -3.05
C ILE A 203 13.51 -23.63 -3.81
N GLU A 204 14.35 -24.40 -3.11
CA GLU A 204 14.95 -25.61 -3.69
C GLU A 204 13.89 -26.64 -4.09
N GLY A 205 13.98 -27.14 -5.31
CA GLY A 205 13.19 -28.25 -5.82
C GLY A 205 12.08 -27.91 -6.80
N GLU A 206 11.77 -26.63 -7.07
CA GLU A 206 10.69 -26.30 -8.01
C GLU A 206 11.14 -26.34 -9.48
N ARG A 207 12.23 -25.65 -9.85
CA ARG A 207 12.85 -25.69 -11.19
C ARG A 207 14.31 -25.26 -11.12
N GLU A 208 15.22 -26.03 -11.68
CA GLU A 208 16.66 -25.72 -11.65
C GLU A 208 16.98 -24.36 -12.31
N ALA A 209 16.37 -24.08 -13.46
CA ALA A 209 16.55 -22.81 -14.18
C ALA A 209 16.06 -21.57 -13.39
N ASP A 210 15.07 -21.72 -12.54
CA ASP A 210 14.58 -20.63 -11.67
C ASP A 210 15.58 -20.37 -10.52
N LEU A 211 16.22 -21.41 -9.98
CA LEU A 211 17.17 -21.29 -8.89
C LEU A 211 18.47 -20.55 -9.26
N GLU A 212 18.84 -20.50 -10.54
CA GLU A 212 19.94 -19.66 -11.00
C GLU A 212 19.63 -18.16 -10.88
N GLN A 213 18.37 -17.79 -11.02
CA GLN A 213 17.92 -16.41 -11.05
C GLN A 213 17.23 -15.95 -9.76
N TYR A 214 16.68 -16.87 -8.99
CA TYR A 214 15.86 -16.59 -7.80
C TYR A 214 16.40 -17.31 -6.58
N ARG A 215 16.36 -16.67 -5.43
CA ARG A 215 16.57 -17.28 -4.10
C ARG A 215 15.59 -16.66 -3.12
N SER A 216 15.06 -17.51 -2.26
CA SER A 216 14.07 -17.09 -1.25
C SER A 216 14.42 -17.62 0.14
N LEU A 217 14.14 -16.79 1.14
CA LEU A 217 14.26 -17.16 2.55
C LEU A 217 12.92 -16.88 3.24
N GLN A 218 12.51 -17.80 4.11
CA GLN A 218 11.37 -17.63 5.01
C GLN A 218 11.86 -17.71 6.46
N VAL A 219 11.50 -16.72 7.27
CA VAL A 219 12.05 -16.57 8.62
C VAL A 219 10.97 -16.17 9.61
N SER A 220 10.64 -17.05 10.55
CA SER A 220 9.66 -16.75 11.59
C SER A 220 10.24 -15.81 12.66
N THR A 221 9.38 -15.05 13.33
CA THR A 221 9.73 -14.23 14.50
C THR A 221 10.37 -15.05 15.62
N TYR A 222 10.00 -16.31 15.75
CA TYR A 222 10.57 -17.25 16.75
C TYR A 222 12.06 -17.53 16.55
N MET A 223 12.59 -17.29 15.36
CA MET A 223 14.03 -17.41 15.06
C MET A 223 14.84 -16.19 15.51
N ASN A 224 14.18 -15.12 15.96
CA ASN A 224 14.88 -13.95 16.47
C ASN A 224 15.32 -14.17 17.94
N THR A 225 16.58 -14.53 18.12
CA THR A 225 17.19 -14.76 19.43
C THR A 225 17.39 -13.49 20.27
N HIS A 226 17.15 -12.29 19.70
CA HIS A 226 17.20 -11.03 20.44
C HIS A 226 15.89 -10.74 21.17
N LEU A 227 14.79 -11.40 20.80
CA LEU A 227 13.51 -11.28 21.47
C LEU A 227 13.45 -12.21 22.69
N THR A 228 12.99 -11.69 23.80
CA THR A 228 12.71 -12.50 24.98
C THR A 228 11.41 -13.29 24.81
N LYS A 229 11.29 -14.43 25.50
CA LYS A 229 10.03 -15.19 25.53
C LYS A 229 8.83 -14.36 25.98
N ARG A 230 9.04 -13.37 26.86
CA ARG A 230 7.99 -12.46 27.32
C ARG A 230 7.49 -11.55 26.20
N GLN A 231 8.40 -11.02 25.37
CA GLN A 231 8.03 -10.19 24.21
C GLN A 231 7.28 -11.00 23.17
N ILE A 232 7.72 -12.22 22.88
CA ILE A 232 7.02 -13.10 21.92
C ILE A 232 5.60 -13.42 22.43
N ARG A 233 5.43 -13.79 23.71
CA ARG A 233 4.10 -14.04 24.28
C ARG A 233 3.20 -12.81 24.27
N ALA A 234 3.76 -11.62 24.48
CA ALA A 234 3.00 -10.38 24.37
C ALA A 234 2.48 -10.15 22.93
N MET A 235 3.30 -10.46 21.92
CA MET A 235 2.86 -10.41 20.52
C MET A 235 1.78 -11.45 20.22
N GLU A 236 1.97 -12.69 20.67
CA GLU A 236 0.98 -13.78 20.51
C GLU A 236 -0.39 -13.42 21.12
N SER A 237 -0.40 -12.72 22.25
CA SER A 237 -1.65 -12.34 22.92
C SER A 237 -2.49 -11.29 22.19
N GLU A 238 -1.89 -10.57 21.25
CA GLU A 238 -2.56 -9.54 20.43
C GLU A 238 -3.15 -10.10 19.13
N TYR A 239 -2.82 -11.34 18.76
CA TYR A 239 -3.20 -11.95 17.48
C TYR A 239 -4.11 -13.17 17.65
N SER A 240 -5.03 -13.36 16.68
CA SER A 240 -5.73 -14.63 16.52
C SER A 240 -4.77 -15.74 16.07
N ALA A 241 -5.16 -17.01 16.24
CA ALA A 241 -4.33 -18.15 15.85
C ALA A 241 -3.87 -18.08 14.39
N ASP A 242 -4.77 -17.71 13.47
CA ASP A 242 -4.45 -17.59 12.04
C ASP A 242 -3.47 -16.43 11.78
N MET A 243 -3.60 -15.32 12.50
CA MET A 243 -2.66 -14.19 12.41
C MET A 243 -1.30 -14.52 13.03
N ILE A 244 -1.23 -15.33 14.09
CA ILE A 244 0.05 -15.81 14.65
C ILE A 244 0.83 -16.56 13.57
N ASP A 245 0.17 -17.44 12.82
CA ASP A 245 0.81 -18.21 11.76
C ASP A 245 1.36 -17.32 10.64
N VAL A 246 0.63 -16.32 10.24
CA VAL A 246 1.05 -15.35 9.20
C VAL A 246 2.09 -14.37 9.74
N GLU A 247 1.79 -13.64 10.81
CA GLU A 247 2.58 -12.50 11.27
C GLU A 247 3.83 -12.91 12.05
N LEU A 248 3.75 -13.98 12.83
CA LEU A 248 4.88 -14.49 13.61
C LEU A 248 5.52 -15.71 12.95
N GLY A 249 4.71 -16.63 12.42
CA GLY A 249 5.17 -17.83 11.72
C GLY A 249 5.80 -17.56 10.37
N ALA A 250 5.48 -16.42 9.76
CA ALA A 250 5.87 -16.04 8.41
C ALA A 250 5.32 -16.98 7.32
N ASN A 251 4.22 -17.67 7.58
CA ASN A 251 3.57 -18.52 6.59
C ASN A 251 2.65 -17.69 5.69
N PHE A 252 2.66 -18.01 4.40
CA PHE A 252 1.68 -17.39 3.51
C PHE A 252 0.27 -17.82 3.92
N PRO A 253 -0.67 -16.89 3.95
CA PRO A 253 -2.07 -17.25 4.18
C PRO A 253 -2.53 -18.28 3.14
N ASP A 254 -3.37 -19.23 3.55
CA ASP A 254 -3.94 -20.20 2.63
C ASP A 254 -4.75 -19.51 1.54
N PHE A 255 -4.63 -20.02 0.30
CA PHE A 255 -5.39 -19.51 -0.83
C PHE A 255 -6.88 -19.86 -0.69
N GLY A 256 -7.60 -18.99 -0.12
CA GLY A 256 -9.02 -19.00 0.24
C GLY A 256 -9.33 -17.79 1.08
N MET A 257 -8.32 -17.14 1.65
CA MET A 257 -8.45 -15.82 2.27
C MET A 257 -8.47 -14.77 1.16
N GLY A 258 -9.53 -13.97 1.14
CA GLY A 258 -9.70 -12.84 0.22
C GLY A 258 -8.56 -11.81 0.35
N MET A 259 -8.56 -10.82 -0.52
CA MET A 259 -7.62 -9.68 -0.53
C MET A 259 -7.48 -9.00 0.84
N PHE A 260 -8.50 -9.11 1.68
CA PHE A 260 -8.57 -8.52 3.02
C PHE A 260 -8.62 -9.65 4.06
N PRO A 261 -7.53 -9.90 4.81
CA PRO A 261 -7.53 -10.89 5.88
C PRO A 261 -8.64 -10.63 6.89
N ILE A 262 -9.39 -11.67 7.26
CA ILE A 262 -10.59 -11.52 8.10
C ILE A 262 -10.30 -10.83 9.43
N GLY A 263 -9.16 -11.11 10.06
CA GLY A 263 -8.76 -10.46 11.31
C GLY A 263 -8.57 -8.96 11.18
N HIS A 264 -8.08 -8.46 10.02
CA HIS A 264 -7.99 -7.02 9.75
C HIS A 264 -9.37 -6.41 9.49
N VAL A 265 -10.26 -7.12 8.79
CA VAL A 265 -11.65 -6.70 8.56
C VAL A 265 -12.40 -6.60 9.89
N GLU A 266 -12.26 -7.59 10.76
CA GLU A 266 -12.85 -7.61 12.10
C GLU A 266 -12.32 -6.49 12.99
N SER A 267 -11.02 -6.20 12.94
CA SER A 267 -10.41 -5.10 13.72
C SER A 267 -10.89 -3.71 13.30
N CYS A 268 -11.32 -3.56 12.04
CA CYS A 268 -11.97 -2.37 11.52
C CYS A 268 -13.47 -2.32 11.85
N THR A 269 -14.07 -3.44 12.27
CA THR A 269 -15.49 -3.51 12.63
C THR A 269 -15.70 -2.99 14.05
N ASP A 270 -16.64 -2.07 14.21
CA ASP A 270 -16.91 -1.41 15.48
C ASP A 270 -18.42 -1.44 15.78
N GLN A 271 -18.83 -2.29 16.70
CA GLN A 271 -20.21 -2.44 17.13
C GLN A 271 -20.77 -1.14 17.71
N SER A 272 -19.94 -0.34 18.38
CA SER A 272 -20.38 0.91 19.00
C SER A 272 -20.91 1.94 17.99
N LEU A 273 -20.44 1.89 16.74
CA LEU A 273 -20.96 2.75 15.67
C LEU A 273 -22.40 2.40 15.33
N TYR A 274 -22.72 1.11 15.31
CA TYR A 274 -24.09 0.66 15.07
C TYR A 274 -25.01 1.06 16.20
N ASP A 275 -24.59 0.87 17.45
CA ASP A 275 -25.35 1.23 18.64
C ASP A 275 -25.56 2.75 18.73
N ALA A 276 -24.54 3.54 18.41
CA ALA A 276 -24.62 5.00 18.39
C ALA A 276 -25.57 5.52 17.29
N ALA A 277 -25.52 4.92 16.10
CA ALA A 277 -26.44 5.25 15.01
C ALA A 277 -27.89 4.95 15.39
N TYR A 278 -28.11 3.78 15.97
CA TYR A 278 -29.38 3.32 16.45
C TYR A 278 -30.03 4.31 17.43
N ILE A 279 -29.29 4.75 18.44
CA ILE A 279 -29.77 5.71 19.45
C ILE A 279 -30.02 7.09 18.83
N ALA A 280 -29.15 7.56 17.95
CA ALA A 280 -29.20 8.90 17.39
C ALA A 280 -30.33 9.09 16.37
N LEU A 281 -30.68 8.07 15.60
CA LEU A 281 -31.72 8.14 14.57
C LEU A 281 -33.14 7.88 15.14
N ASN A 282 -33.27 7.12 16.22
CA ASN A 282 -34.53 6.78 16.86
C ASN A 282 -34.47 6.95 18.40
N PRO A 283 -34.35 8.16 18.91
CA PRO A 283 -34.15 8.39 20.33
C PRO A 283 -35.33 7.93 21.20
N GLU A 284 -36.56 7.88 20.66
CA GLU A 284 -37.75 7.47 21.39
C GLU A 284 -37.97 5.96 21.40
N GLU A 285 -37.63 5.28 20.31
CA GLU A 285 -37.86 3.83 20.16
C GLU A 285 -36.61 2.99 20.43
N GLY A 286 -35.44 3.62 20.49
CA GLY A 286 -34.17 2.91 20.61
C GLY A 286 -33.92 1.92 19.45
N LYS A 287 -34.45 2.19 18.26
CA LYS A 287 -34.32 1.31 17.09
C LYS A 287 -33.98 2.07 15.82
N VAL A 288 -32.78 1.84 15.26
CA VAL A 288 -32.55 2.05 13.83
C VAL A 288 -33.37 1.00 13.10
N LEU A 289 -34.14 1.39 12.09
CA LEU A 289 -34.75 0.46 11.17
C LEU A 289 -33.66 -0.03 10.21
N PRO A 290 -33.03 -1.19 10.42
CA PRO A 290 -32.06 -1.69 9.46
C PRO A 290 -32.78 -1.95 8.15
N GLY A 291 -32.21 -1.44 7.04
CA GLY A 291 -32.74 -1.70 5.72
C GLY A 291 -33.92 -0.81 5.29
N TYR A 292 -34.05 0.43 5.79
CA TYR A 292 -35.00 1.38 5.24
C TYR A 292 -34.54 1.84 3.83
N SER A 293 -35.49 2.19 2.99
CA SER A 293 -35.23 2.71 1.64
C SER A 293 -35.65 4.18 1.56
N LEU A 294 -34.86 4.99 0.86
CA LEU A 294 -35.19 6.37 0.51
C LEU A 294 -36.19 6.44 -0.66
N ASP A 295 -36.44 5.31 -1.31
CA ASP A 295 -37.43 5.15 -2.36
C ASP A 295 -38.68 4.47 -1.82
N GLU A 296 -39.84 4.70 -2.44
CA GLU A 296 -41.11 4.05 -2.12
C GLU A 296 -41.05 2.53 -2.33
N ASP A 297 -40.18 2.09 -3.23
CA ASP A 297 -39.96 0.67 -3.51
C ASP A 297 -38.61 0.17 -2.98
N PRO A 298 -38.57 -0.51 -1.81
CA PRO A 298 -37.34 -1.04 -1.22
C PRO A 298 -36.64 -2.10 -2.09
N ARG A 299 -37.29 -2.58 -3.16
CA ARG A 299 -36.67 -3.49 -4.12
C ARG A 299 -35.58 -2.85 -4.96
N HIS A 300 -35.53 -1.50 -5.00
CA HIS A 300 -34.50 -0.76 -5.75
C HIS A 300 -33.21 -0.53 -4.95
N GLY A 301 -33.29 -0.61 -3.61
CA GLY A 301 -32.14 -0.46 -2.74
C GLY A 301 -32.51 -0.13 -1.30
N VAL A 302 -31.58 -0.32 -0.40
CA VAL A 302 -31.80 -0.10 1.03
C VAL A 302 -30.63 0.66 1.67
N THR A 303 -30.93 1.50 2.65
CA THR A 303 -29.92 2.09 3.53
C THR A 303 -29.53 1.06 4.58
N LEU A 304 -28.25 0.63 4.53
CA LEU A 304 -27.72 -0.37 5.45
C LEU A 304 -27.26 0.25 6.77
N PHE A 305 -26.86 1.51 6.72
CA PHE A 305 -26.33 2.22 7.88
C PHE A 305 -26.39 3.73 7.66
N GLU A 306 -26.71 4.47 8.72
CA GLU A 306 -26.72 5.94 8.71
C GLU A 306 -26.47 6.52 10.10
N MET A 307 -25.58 7.49 10.18
CA MET A 307 -25.33 8.31 11.39
C MET A 307 -25.80 9.74 11.20
N PRO A 308 -26.14 10.44 12.29
CA PRO A 308 -26.42 11.87 12.23
C PRO A 308 -25.16 12.66 11.83
N VAL A 309 -25.40 13.83 11.24
CA VAL A 309 -24.31 14.78 10.96
C VAL A 309 -23.85 15.41 12.26
N GLU A 310 -22.53 15.39 12.47
CA GLU A 310 -21.90 16.08 13.59
C GLU A 310 -21.32 17.44 13.13
N PRO A 311 -21.58 18.54 13.82
CA PRO A 311 -21.02 19.84 13.47
C PRO A 311 -19.49 19.84 13.48
N GLY A 312 -18.87 20.49 12.48
CA GLY A 312 -17.40 20.62 12.40
C GLY A 312 -16.67 19.39 11.88
N ARG A 313 -17.40 18.36 11.44
CA ARG A 313 -16.81 17.18 10.80
C ARG A 313 -16.57 17.40 9.30
N THR A 314 -15.63 16.68 8.78
CA THR A 314 -15.25 16.66 7.36
C THR A 314 -15.64 15.33 6.75
N TYR A 315 -16.47 15.37 5.70
CA TYR A 315 -17.00 14.18 5.06
C TYR A 315 -16.51 14.05 3.62
N ILE A 316 -16.39 12.81 3.16
CA ILE A 316 -16.19 12.42 1.75
C ILE A 316 -17.33 11.47 1.39
N SER A 317 -17.91 11.65 0.20
CA SER A 317 -18.84 10.67 -0.38
C SER A 317 -18.21 9.97 -1.57
N ALA A 318 -18.65 8.73 -1.80
CA ALA A 318 -18.32 7.95 -2.98
C ALA A 318 -19.54 7.20 -3.46
N GLY A 319 -19.61 6.93 -4.76
CA GLY A 319 -20.70 6.19 -5.36
C GLY A 319 -20.37 5.55 -6.69
N ASP A 320 -20.75 4.28 -6.81
CA ASP A 320 -20.75 3.55 -8.07
C ASP A 320 -22.20 3.42 -8.54
N PRO A 321 -22.57 3.96 -9.72
CA PRO A 321 -23.94 3.84 -10.23
C PRO A 321 -24.31 2.42 -10.65
N GLY A 322 -23.37 1.47 -10.69
CA GLY A 322 -23.58 0.13 -11.18
C GLY A 322 -23.82 0.07 -12.69
N THR A 323 -24.22 -1.07 -13.21
CA THR A 323 -24.60 -1.25 -14.61
C THR A 323 -26.01 -1.81 -14.73
N ASP A 324 -26.89 -1.08 -15.43
CA ASP A 324 -28.22 -1.58 -15.80
C ASP A 324 -28.10 -2.81 -16.70
N GLY A 325 -28.76 -3.90 -16.31
CA GLY A 325 -28.82 -5.13 -17.10
C GLY A 325 -28.18 -6.37 -16.48
N TYR A 326 -27.40 -6.22 -15.40
CA TYR A 326 -26.78 -7.34 -14.67
C TYR A 326 -27.19 -7.35 -13.18
N PRO A 327 -28.41 -7.77 -12.84
CA PRO A 327 -29.03 -7.52 -11.53
C PRO A 327 -28.41 -8.24 -10.32
N LYS A 328 -27.35 -9.00 -10.49
CA LYS A 328 -26.71 -9.74 -9.39
C LYS A 328 -25.22 -9.42 -9.19
N ARG A 329 -24.65 -8.58 -10.04
CA ARG A 329 -23.18 -8.50 -10.13
C ARG A 329 -22.56 -7.11 -10.07
N ASN A 330 -23.37 -6.07 -10.17
CA ASN A 330 -22.88 -4.68 -10.15
C ASN A 330 -24.02 -3.78 -9.69
N ALA A 331 -24.32 -3.86 -8.41
CA ALA A 331 -25.37 -3.06 -7.79
C ALA A 331 -24.81 -1.67 -7.43
N PRO A 332 -25.60 -0.60 -7.59
CA PRO A 332 -25.15 0.72 -7.23
C PRO A 332 -24.95 0.85 -5.71
N VAL A 333 -23.95 1.64 -5.34
CA VAL A 333 -23.61 1.91 -3.94
C VAL A 333 -23.38 3.38 -3.71
N VAL A 334 -23.81 3.89 -2.54
CA VAL A 334 -23.48 5.23 -2.06
C VAL A 334 -22.95 5.12 -0.64
N MET A 335 -21.76 5.68 -0.41
CA MET A 335 -21.14 5.70 0.91
C MET A 335 -20.67 7.09 1.29
N VAL A 336 -20.67 7.35 2.61
CA VAL A 336 -20.07 8.57 3.18
C VAL A 336 -19.18 8.17 4.36
N ALA A 337 -18.00 8.77 4.43
CA ALA A 337 -17.11 8.63 5.57
C ALA A 337 -16.74 9.98 6.19
N ASP A 338 -16.66 10.00 7.51
CA ASP A 338 -16.00 11.03 8.28
C ASP A 338 -14.48 10.85 8.22
N VAL A 339 -13.79 11.87 7.73
CA VAL A 339 -12.33 11.91 7.56
C VAL A 339 -11.70 13.06 8.36
N THR A 340 -12.37 13.54 9.39
CA THR A 340 -11.92 14.66 10.22
C THR A 340 -10.57 14.36 10.88
N ASN A 341 -10.41 13.16 11.42
CA ASN A 341 -9.22 12.74 12.17
C ASN A 341 -8.27 11.93 11.28
N ARG A 342 -7.88 12.47 10.13
CA ARG A 342 -6.97 11.81 9.20
C ARG A 342 -5.66 11.35 9.88
N PRO A 343 -5.15 10.16 9.55
CA PRO A 343 -5.53 9.27 8.43
C PRO A 343 -6.73 8.36 8.70
N PHE A 344 -7.36 8.43 9.87
CA PHE A 344 -8.52 7.60 10.24
C PHE A 344 -9.77 7.98 9.44
N LYS A 345 -10.57 6.97 9.14
CA LYS A 345 -11.82 7.05 8.40
C LYS A 345 -12.92 6.32 9.17
N LYS A 346 -14.11 6.91 9.24
CA LYS A 346 -15.26 6.30 9.89
C LYS A 346 -16.43 6.29 8.90
N LEU A 347 -16.95 5.11 8.56
CA LEU A 347 -18.15 4.99 7.74
C LEU A 347 -19.34 5.60 8.51
N VAL A 348 -20.07 6.51 7.89
CA VAL A 348 -21.24 7.18 8.49
C VAL A 348 -22.52 6.99 7.69
N TYR A 349 -22.42 6.57 6.45
CA TYR A 349 -23.56 6.24 5.60
C TYR A 349 -23.20 5.14 4.62
N CYS A 350 -24.13 4.23 4.40
CA CYS A 350 -24.04 3.16 3.42
C CYS A 350 -25.42 2.84 2.85
N TRP A 351 -25.60 3.06 1.55
CA TRP A 351 -26.76 2.61 0.78
C TRP A 351 -26.31 1.63 -0.28
N TRP A 352 -27.09 0.57 -0.51
CA TRP A 352 -26.81 -0.47 -1.47
C TRP A 352 -28.06 -0.78 -2.31
N GLY A 353 -27.94 -0.69 -3.63
CA GLY A 353 -29.02 -0.91 -4.58
C GLY A 353 -29.23 -2.37 -4.95
N SER A 354 -30.31 -2.66 -5.66
CA SER A 354 -30.67 -4.01 -6.12
C SER A 354 -30.12 -4.38 -7.49
N GLY A 355 -29.55 -3.44 -8.23
CA GLY A 355 -28.98 -3.61 -9.57
C GLY A 355 -29.96 -3.44 -10.73
N ARG A 356 -31.30 -3.49 -10.55
CA ARG A 356 -32.28 -3.25 -11.61
C ARG A 356 -33.01 -1.94 -11.40
N GLY A 357 -33.00 -1.06 -12.42
CA GLY A 357 -33.72 0.22 -12.36
C GLY A 357 -33.30 1.09 -11.18
N SER A 358 -32.09 0.87 -10.64
CA SER A 358 -31.63 1.49 -9.41
C SER A 358 -30.84 2.79 -9.64
N PHE A 359 -30.71 3.25 -10.88
CA PHE A 359 -30.02 4.53 -11.16
C PHE A 359 -30.75 5.74 -10.56
N ASN A 360 -32.07 5.87 -10.73
CA ASN A 360 -32.83 6.95 -10.11
C ASN A 360 -32.80 6.89 -8.57
N PRO A 361 -33.03 5.74 -7.91
CA PRO A 361 -32.80 5.57 -6.48
C PRO A 361 -31.37 5.88 -6.05
N PHE A 362 -30.36 5.49 -6.83
CA PHE A 362 -28.97 5.84 -6.60
C PHE A 362 -28.75 7.36 -6.62
N LEU A 363 -29.21 8.06 -7.66
CA LEU A 363 -29.09 9.51 -7.78
C LEU A 363 -29.82 10.22 -6.63
N LYS A 364 -30.98 9.72 -6.21
CA LYS A 364 -31.76 10.20 -5.06
C LYS A 364 -30.97 10.03 -3.77
N SER A 365 -30.38 8.85 -3.53
CA SER A 365 -29.52 8.59 -2.38
C SER A 365 -28.26 9.45 -2.40
N TYR A 366 -27.62 9.60 -3.54
CA TYR A 366 -26.41 10.42 -3.69
C TYR A 366 -26.71 11.89 -3.42
N ARG A 367 -27.85 12.41 -3.92
CA ARG A 367 -28.31 13.76 -3.61
C ARG A 367 -28.60 13.95 -2.14
N TYR A 368 -29.31 13.00 -1.52
CA TYR A 368 -29.60 13.02 -0.09
C TYR A 368 -28.33 13.16 0.76
N VAL A 369 -27.29 12.37 0.49
CA VAL A 369 -26.04 12.47 1.25
C VAL A 369 -25.27 13.76 0.95
N THR A 370 -25.38 14.28 -0.29
CA THR A 370 -24.77 15.55 -0.68
C THR A 370 -25.38 16.71 0.11
N ASP A 371 -26.70 16.75 0.21
CA ASP A 371 -27.41 17.80 0.93
C ASP A 371 -27.22 17.65 2.46
N LYS A 372 -27.21 16.41 2.97
CA LYS A 372 -27.14 16.13 4.40
C LYS A 372 -25.72 16.29 4.97
N TYR A 373 -24.73 15.66 4.38
CA TYR A 373 -23.36 15.61 4.91
C TYR A 373 -22.45 16.69 4.33
N THR A 374 -22.86 17.36 3.26
CA THR A 374 -22.07 18.39 2.56
C THR A 374 -20.61 17.96 2.32
N PRO A 375 -20.35 16.79 1.66
CA PRO A 375 -19.01 16.25 1.51
C PRO A 375 -18.12 17.20 0.74
N ILE A 376 -16.85 17.31 1.15
CA ILE A 376 -15.85 18.16 0.49
C ILE A 376 -15.26 17.56 -0.79
N LEU A 377 -15.32 16.23 -0.94
CA LEU A 377 -15.04 15.48 -2.16
C LEU A 377 -16.19 14.51 -2.39
N ARG A 378 -16.60 14.37 -3.65
CA ARG A 378 -17.78 13.60 -4.07
C ARG A 378 -17.38 12.70 -5.23
N GLY A 379 -16.80 11.53 -4.92
CA GLY A 379 -16.35 10.58 -5.91
C GLY A 379 -17.50 9.87 -6.61
N ILE A 380 -17.37 9.71 -7.91
CA ILE A 380 -18.25 8.85 -8.71
C ILE A 380 -17.46 8.08 -9.74
N ASP A 381 -17.77 6.79 -9.91
CA ASP A 381 -17.23 6.04 -11.04
C ASP A 381 -17.73 6.62 -12.36
N ALA A 382 -16.79 7.09 -13.17
CA ALA A 382 -17.03 7.64 -14.50
C ALA A 382 -16.45 6.75 -15.60
N SER A 383 -16.33 5.45 -15.38
CA SER A 383 -15.87 4.48 -16.38
C SER A 383 -17.06 3.85 -17.11
N GLY A 384 -16.90 3.56 -18.40
CA GLY A 384 -17.88 2.84 -19.20
C GLY A 384 -18.66 3.67 -20.23
N THR A 385 -19.54 2.98 -20.96
CA THR A 385 -20.34 3.56 -22.08
C THR A 385 -21.49 4.46 -21.60
N GLN A 386 -21.95 4.31 -20.36
CA GLN A 386 -23.02 5.07 -19.75
C GLN A 386 -22.57 6.45 -19.21
N LYS A 387 -21.26 6.67 -19.15
CA LYS A 387 -20.60 7.88 -18.64
C LYS A 387 -21.31 9.19 -19.00
N TYR A 388 -21.73 9.33 -20.24
CA TYR A 388 -22.30 10.58 -20.75
C TYR A 388 -23.72 10.84 -20.24
N VAL A 389 -24.49 9.77 -20.01
CA VAL A 389 -25.87 9.86 -19.49
C VAL A 389 -25.84 10.19 -18.01
N ASP A 390 -24.90 9.58 -17.28
CA ASP A 390 -24.74 9.79 -15.85
C ASP A 390 -24.25 11.23 -15.58
N GLU A 391 -23.33 11.75 -16.40
CA GLU A 391 -22.85 13.15 -16.33
C GLU A 391 -24.01 14.16 -16.41
N ILE A 392 -24.87 14.01 -17.43
CA ILE A 392 -26.03 14.88 -17.62
C ILE A 392 -27.00 14.78 -16.45
N ALA A 393 -27.21 13.58 -15.92
CA ALA A 393 -28.12 13.37 -14.78
C ALA A 393 -27.61 14.05 -13.51
N PHE A 394 -26.32 13.99 -13.23
CA PHE A 394 -25.69 14.67 -12.09
C PHE A 394 -25.67 16.20 -12.26
N GLU A 395 -25.35 16.68 -13.47
CA GLU A 395 -25.43 18.13 -13.79
C GLU A 395 -26.85 18.66 -13.64
N ASN A 396 -27.86 17.95 -14.16
CA ASN A 396 -29.27 18.31 -14.02
C ASN A 396 -29.74 18.27 -12.56
N ALA A 397 -29.16 17.37 -11.75
CA ALA A 397 -29.41 17.32 -10.32
C ALA A 397 -28.67 18.42 -9.54
N GLY A 398 -27.78 19.22 -10.18
CA GLY A 398 -26.98 20.25 -9.53
C GLY A 398 -25.93 19.67 -8.57
N ILE A 399 -25.45 18.46 -8.82
CA ILE A 399 -24.44 17.79 -7.99
C ILE A 399 -23.11 17.84 -8.73
N ASP A 400 -22.14 18.57 -8.16
CA ASP A 400 -20.76 18.58 -8.63
C ASP A 400 -20.02 17.35 -8.08
N THR A 401 -19.33 16.58 -8.93
CA THR A 401 -18.70 15.32 -8.59
C THR A 401 -17.25 15.25 -9.04
N ASP A 402 -16.42 14.58 -8.22
CA ASP A 402 -15.04 14.23 -8.53
C ASP A 402 -15.04 12.90 -9.28
N ARG A 403 -14.71 12.94 -10.56
CA ARG A 403 -14.78 11.77 -11.45
C ARG A 403 -13.59 10.85 -11.23
N LEU A 404 -13.87 9.60 -10.95
CA LEU A 404 -12.91 8.53 -10.82
C LEU A 404 -12.92 7.65 -12.07
N ASN A 405 -11.79 7.11 -12.46
CA ASN A 405 -11.69 6.19 -13.60
C ASN A 405 -11.28 4.81 -13.12
N PHE A 406 -12.24 3.92 -12.93
CA PHE A 406 -11.98 2.55 -12.47
C PHE A 406 -11.07 1.77 -13.42
N SER A 407 -11.15 2.00 -14.72
CA SER A 407 -10.30 1.29 -15.68
C SER A 407 -8.81 1.54 -15.46
N SER A 408 -8.42 2.75 -15.00
CA SER A 408 -7.03 3.12 -14.75
C SER A 408 -6.66 3.12 -13.27
N ASP A 409 -7.61 3.37 -12.37
CA ASP A 409 -7.35 3.71 -10.98
C ASP A 409 -7.81 2.61 -10.00
N LYS A 410 -8.55 1.59 -10.46
CA LYS A 410 -9.09 0.48 -9.62
C LYS A 410 -8.01 -0.16 -8.75
N VAL A 411 -6.87 -0.47 -9.35
CA VAL A 411 -5.72 -1.06 -8.63
C VAL A 411 -5.22 -0.15 -7.51
N GLY A 412 -5.09 1.14 -7.81
CA GLY A 412 -4.68 2.15 -6.83
C GLY A 412 -5.69 2.30 -5.69
N MET A 413 -6.99 2.28 -6.00
CA MET A 413 -8.07 2.35 -5.02
C MET A 413 -8.05 1.15 -4.08
N LEU A 414 -7.95 -0.05 -4.63
CA LEU A 414 -7.90 -1.30 -3.86
C LEU A 414 -6.64 -1.41 -2.99
N ASN A 415 -5.48 -1.03 -3.53
CA ASN A 415 -4.25 -0.99 -2.75
C ASN A 415 -4.35 0.01 -1.58
N ASN A 416 -4.95 1.18 -1.81
CA ASN A 416 -5.18 2.15 -0.75
C ASN A 416 -6.10 1.60 0.34
N LEU A 417 -7.20 0.95 -0.04
CA LEU A 417 -8.11 0.31 0.92
C LEU A 417 -7.40 -0.78 1.71
N SER A 418 -6.63 -1.64 1.05
CA SER A 418 -5.90 -2.71 1.72
C SER A 418 -4.88 -2.18 2.73
N MET A 419 -4.15 -1.12 2.38
CA MET A 419 -3.24 -0.45 3.31
C MET A 419 -3.98 0.14 4.51
N ASP A 420 -5.11 0.80 4.27
CA ASP A 420 -5.91 1.40 5.32
C ASP A 420 -6.48 0.35 6.28
N VAL A 421 -6.95 -0.78 5.74
CA VAL A 421 -7.48 -1.91 6.52
C VAL A 421 -6.37 -2.58 7.33
N SER A 422 -5.24 -2.90 6.70
CA SER A 422 -4.09 -3.51 7.37
C SER A 422 -3.47 -2.60 8.45
N SER A 423 -3.61 -1.29 8.30
CA SER A 423 -3.14 -0.29 9.28
C SER A 423 -4.22 0.12 10.29
N HIS A 424 -5.38 -0.55 10.29
CA HIS A 424 -6.53 -0.26 11.17
C HIS A 424 -7.02 1.19 11.10
N LEU A 425 -6.93 1.80 9.92
CA LEU A 425 -7.31 3.20 9.69
C LEU A 425 -8.79 3.38 9.33
N TRP A 426 -9.53 2.27 9.20
CA TRP A 426 -10.97 2.28 9.02
C TRP A 426 -11.72 1.88 10.27
N LYS A 427 -12.93 2.43 10.40
CA LYS A 427 -13.97 1.97 11.31
C LYS A 427 -15.30 1.94 10.58
N TRP A 428 -15.97 0.79 10.61
CA TRP A 428 -17.31 0.57 10.08
C TRP A 428 -18.16 -0.29 11.01
N PRO A 429 -19.48 -0.17 10.97
CA PRO A 429 -20.37 -1.02 11.76
C PRO A 429 -20.41 -2.45 11.20
N PRO A 430 -20.94 -3.43 11.95
CA PRO A 430 -21.03 -4.84 11.53
C PRO A 430 -22.08 -5.06 10.42
N ILE A 431 -21.86 -4.49 9.24
CA ILE A 431 -22.69 -4.72 8.05
C ILE A 431 -22.31 -6.06 7.46
N SER A 432 -23.16 -7.08 7.61
CA SER A 432 -22.90 -8.46 7.16
C SER A 432 -22.55 -8.57 5.68
N GLY A 433 -23.21 -7.80 4.82
CA GLY A 433 -22.91 -7.73 3.38
C GLY A 433 -21.52 -7.20 3.09
N LEU A 434 -21.07 -6.16 3.80
CA LEU A 434 -19.75 -5.58 3.67
C LEU A 434 -18.67 -6.56 4.14
N ILE A 435 -18.82 -7.11 5.34
CA ILE A 435 -17.87 -8.08 5.90
C ILE A 435 -17.73 -9.29 4.97
N LYS A 436 -18.83 -9.80 4.43
CA LYS A 436 -18.83 -10.90 3.49
C LYS A 436 -18.11 -10.54 2.19
N GLN A 437 -18.38 -9.39 1.59
CA GLN A 437 -17.70 -8.95 0.37
C GLN A 437 -16.20 -8.75 0.62
N MET A 438 -15.82 -8.12 1.75
CA MET A 438 -14.41 -7.94 2.12
C MET A 438 -13.68 -9.28 2.26
N SER A 439 -14.26 -10.23 3.00
CA SER A 439 -13.62 -11.54 3.26
C SER A 439 -13.53 -12.45 2.03
N THR A 440 -14.40 -12.26 1.03
CA THR A 440 -14.42 -13.06 -0.20
C THR A 440 -13.81 -12.35 -1.41
N TYR A 441 -13.41 -11.08 -1.25
CA TYR A 441 -12.82 -10.31 -2.35
C TYR A 441 -11.49 -10.92 -2.78
N SER A 442 -11.40 -11.32 -4.04
CA SER A 442 -10.16 -11.81 -4.65
C SER A 442 -9.97 -11.15 -6.01
N LEU A 443 -8.70 -10.80 -6.30
CA LEU A 443 -8.33 -10.23 -7.60
C LEU A 443 -8.33 -11.24 -8.73
N ASP A 444 -8.19 -12.53 -8.39
CA ASP A 444 -8.13 -13.65 -9.35
C ASP A 444 -9.52 -14.21 -9.70
N LEU A 445 -10.53 -13.86 -8.93
CA LEU A 445 -11.91 -14.22 -9.28
C LEU A 445 -12.35 -13.32 -10.44
N ASP A 446 -12.79 -13.96 -11.51
CA ASP A 446 -13.49 -13.28 -12.61
C ASP A 446 -14.51 -12.32 -11.98
N ASP A 447 -14.36 -11.01 -12.19
CA ASP A 447 -15.19 -9.93 -11.63
C ASP A 447 -16.70 -10.17 -11.75
N LYS A 448 -17.09 -11.20 -12.50
CA LYS A 448 -18.48 -11.59 -12.78
C LYS A 448 -19.09 -12.59 -11.78
N SER A 449 -18.35 -13.10 -10.81
CA SER A 449 -18.84 -14.20 -9.96
C SER A 449 -19.41 -13.78 -8.61
N LEU A 450 -18.91 -12.70 -7.98
CA LEU A 450 -19.32 -12.25 -6.65
C LEU A 450 -19.62 -10.75 -6.62
N PRO A 451 -20.58 -10.28 -5.79
CA PRO A 451 -20.80 -8.86 -5.55
C PRO A 451 -19.55 -8.22 -4.90
N GLN A 452 -19.11 -7.08 -5.42
CA GLN A 452 -17.92 -6.36 -4.95
C GLN A 452 -18.20 -4.88 -4.67
N ASP A 453 -19.43 -4.45 -4.84
CA ASP A 453 -19.84 -3.04 -4.87
C ASP A 453 -19.51 -2.30 -3.57
N LEU A 454 -19.76 -2.94 -2.42
CA LEU A 454 -19.48 -2.34 -1.10
C LEU A 454 -17.97 -2.17 -0.86
N VAL A 455 -17.16 -3.10 -1.36
CA VAL A 455 -15.69 -2.98 -1.29
C VAL A 455 -15.20 -1.82 -2.13
N MET A 456 -15.76 -1.67 -3.33
CA MET A 456 -15.38 -0.58 -4.24
C MET A 456 -15.74 0.79 -3.67
N GLY A 457 -16.90 0.97 -3.04
CA GLY A 457 -17.27 2.21 -2.37
C GLY A 457 -16.28 2.62 -1.26
N LEU A 458 -15.79 1.68 -0.45
CA LEU A 458 -14.72 1.95 0.52
C LEU A 458 -13.39 2.28 -0.17
N ALA A 459 -13.07 1.60 -1.28
CA ALA A 459 -11.83 1.81 -2.02
C ALA A 459 -11.78 3.23 -2.63
N GLU A 460 -12.90 3.72 -3.17
CA GLU A 460 -13.04 5.09 -3.65
C GLU A 460 -12.79 6.12 -2.54
N ILE A 461 -13.43 5.94 -1.40
CA ILE A 461 -13.23 6.83 -0.24
C ILE A 461 -11.77 6.80 0.22
N SER A 462 -11.15 5.63 0.31
CA SER A 462 -9.73 5.50 0.67
C SER A 462 -8.81 6.24 -0.31
N TYR A 463 -9.16 6.22 -1.59
CA TYR A 463 -8.43 6.91 -2.65
C TYR A 463 -8.62 8.44 -2.55
N LEU A 464 -9.86 8.91 -2.42
CA LEU A 464 -10.19 10.34 -2.30
C LEU A 464 -9.61 10.96 -1.04
N ALA A 465 -9.62 10.24 0.08
CA ALA A 465 -9.07 10.73 1.34
C ALA A 465 -7.59 11.10 1.24
N ARG A 466 -6.82 10.44 0.35
CA ARG A 466 -5.41 10.76 0.09
C ARG A 466 -5.21 12.01 -0.78
N MET A 467 -6.26 12.49 -1.44
CA MET A 467 -6.20 13.74 -2.21
C MET A 467 -6.31 14.98 -1.31
N LEU A 468 -6.75 14.81 -0.05
CA LEU A 468 -6.91 15.93 0.89
C LEU A 468 -5.55 16.42 1.43
N PRO A 469 -5.38 17.73 1.61
CA PRO A 469 -4.18 18.32 2.21
C PRO A 469 -3.93 17.79 3.63
N GLY A 470 -2.70 17.40 3.96
CA GLY A 470 -2.31 16.90 5.29
C GLY A 470 -2.17 15.38 5.41
N THR A 471 -2.48 14.62 4.36
CA THR A 471 -2.23 13.17 4.28
C THR A 471 -0.98 12.87 3.47
N ASP A 472 0.20 12.94 4.00
CA ASP A 472 1.50 12.75 3.35
C ASP A 472 1.95 13.86 2.38
N ILE A 473 3.01 14.56 2.77
CA ILE A 473 3.55 15.72 2.05
C ILE A 473 4.03 15.38 0.62
N GLN A 474 4.37 14.12 0.33
CA GLN A 474 4.88 13.71 -0.98
C GLN A 474 3.81 13.33 -2.01
N THR A 475 2.64 12.86 -1.58
CA THR A 475 1.51 12.55 -2.47
C THR A 475 0.73 13.81 -2.90
N GLN A 476 0.78 14.88 -2.13
CA GLN A 476 0.04 16.12 -2.38
C GLN A 476 0.43 16.84 -3.67
N GLY A 477 1.73 16.85 -4.02
CA GLY A 477 2.19 17.54 -5.22
C GLY A 477 1.61 16.94 -6.51
N ILE A 478 1.31 15.66 -6.50
CA ILE A 478 0.91 14.88 -7.67
C ILE A 478 -0.59 14.85 -7.83
N ALA A 479 -1.32 14.64 -6.75
CA ALA A 479 -2.79 14.68 -6.78
C ALA A 479 -3.27 16.07 -7.23
N LYS A 480 -2.68 17.16 -6.69
CA LYS A 480 -3.00 18.53 -7.11
C LYS A 480 -2.60 18.84 -8.56
N ALA A 481 -1.46 18.34 -9.04
CA ALA A 481 -1.02 18.56 -10.42
C ALA A 481 -1.91 17.82 -11.42
N ASN A 482 -2.32 16.59 -11.11
CA ASN A 482 -3.23 15.83 -11.95
C ASN A 482 -4.65 16.40 -11.94
N PHE A 483 -5.12 16.91 -10.80
CA PHE A 483 -6.43 17.54 -10.65
C PHE A 483 -6.50 18.88 -11.41
N ARG A 484 -5.49 19.75 -11.28
CA ARG A 484 -5.42 21.01 -12.05
C ARG A 484 -5.32 20.78 -13.54
N ASN A 485 -4.54 19.80 -14.01
CA ASN A 485 -4.42 19.50 -15.44
C ASN A 485 -5.67 18.85 -16.04
N ARG A 486 -6.50 18.14 -15.24
CA ARG A 486 -7.80 17.63 -15.70
C ARG A 486 -8.85 18.74 -15.84
N ASN A 487 -8.90 19.69 -14.91
CA ASN A 487 -9.86 20.80 -14.94
C ASN A 487 -9.51 21.89 -16.00
N LEU A 488 -8.21 22.06 -16.35
CA LEU A 488 -7.79 23.01 -17.39
C LEU A 488 -8.09 22.55 -18.81
N ARG A 489 -8.43 21.28 -19.03
CA ARG A 489 -8.81 20.76 -20.37
C ARG A 489 -10.30 20.90 -20.70
N THR A 490 -11.14 21.36 -19.78
CA THR A 490 -12.60 21.49 -19.98
C THR A 490 -13.09 22.92 -20.22
N THR A 491 -12.23 23.94 -20.18
CA THR A 491 -12.62 25.28 -20.61
C THR A 491 -12.48 25.38 -22.10
N HIS A 492 -13.55 25.09 -22.84
CA HIS A 492 -13.68 25.43 -24.25
C HIS A 492 -13.66 26.96 -24.42
N ALA A 493 -12.64 27.46 -25.08
CA ALA A 493 -12.67 28.82 -25.61
C ALA A 493 -13.77 28.92 -26.67
N PRO A 494 -14.61 29.96 -26.65
CA PRO A 494 -15.62 30.14 -27.70
C PRO A 494 -14.92 30.41 -29.05
N ARG A 495 -15.27 29.61 -30.05
CA ARG A 495 -14.89 29.92 -31.44
C ARG A 495 -15.56 31.20 -31.82
N ARG A 496 -14.78 32.24 -32.13
CA ARG A 496 -15.24 33.39 -32.88
C ARG A 496 -15.31 32.98 -34.35
N TYR A 497 -16.44 33.29 -34.99
CA TYR A 497 -16.62 33.27 -36.44
C TYR A 497 -15.73 34.29 -37.11
#